data_e4a1de972fbbdc37d57d20d8ae8572dd
#
_entry.id   e4a1de972fbbdc37d57d20d8ae8572dd
#
_cell.length_a   1.000
_cell.length_b   1.000
_cell.length_c   1.000
_cell.angle_alpha   90.00
_cell.angle_beta   90.00
_cell.angle_gamma   90.00
#
_symmetry.space_group_name_H-M   'P 1'
#
loop_
_entity.id
_entity.type
_entity.pdbx_description
1 polymer ?
#
loop_
_entity_poly.entity_id
_entity_poly.type
_entity_poly.pdbx_seq_one_letter_code
_entity_poly.pdbx_strand_id
1 'polypeptide(L)' 'DAATAYLDGYQNYPKSKKAPDNLLKLGITMVQLGEKDQGCKMISGLKKEYPKASKSVLQKAQYEQKKFKCKS' A
#
# COMPACT_ATOMS: atom_id res chain seq x y z
N ASP A 1 -9.96 -1.15 13.68
CA ASP A 1 -10.51 -0.93 12.34
C ASP A 1 -9.63 -1.57 11.26
N ALA A 2 -10.03 -1.45 10.01
CA ALA A 2 -9.34 -2.11 8.91
C ALA A 2 -7.89 -1.63 8.76
N ALA A 3 -7.64 -0.33 8.95
CA ALA A 3 -6.29 0.21 8.85
C ALA A 3 -5.37 -0.37 9.93
N THR A 4 -5.88 -0.50 11.15
CA THR A 4 -5.13 -1.08 12.25
C THR A 4 -4.78 -2.55 11.97
N ALA A 5 -5.72 -3.32 11.44
CA ALA A 5 -5.48 -4.72 11.12
C ALA A 5 -4.40 -4.88 10.05
N TYR A 6 -4.44 -4.06 9.00
CA TYR A 6 -3.42 -4.11 7.95
C TYR A 6 -2.06 -3.69 8.49
N LEU A 7 -2.01 -2.68 9.35
CA LEU A 7 -0.76 -2.21 9.94
C LEU A 7 -0.14 -3.29 10.82
N ASP A 8 -0.94 -3.96 11.64
CA ASP A 8 -0.46 -5.07 12.47
C ASP A 8 0.13 -6.17 11.63
N GLY A 9 -0.53 -6.57 10.55
CA GLY A 9 -0.03 -7.58 9.64
C GLY A 9 1.31 -7.17 9.03
N TYR A 10 1.42 -5.91 8.61
CA TYR A 10 2.65 -5.40 8.02
C TYR A 10 3.80 -5.36 9.05
N GLN A 11 3.54 -4.88 10.25
CA GLN A 11 4.56 -4.76 11.29
C GLN A 11 5.04 -6.12 11.80
N ASN A 12 4.14 -7.08 11.93
CA ASN A 12 4.49 -8.40 12.46
C ASN A 12 5.16 -9.29 11.42
N TYR A 13 4.84 -9.09 10.14
CA TYR A 13 5.35 -9.94 9.06
C TYR A 13 5.87 -9.10 7.89
N PRO A 14 6.85 -8.20 8.14
CA PRO A 14 7.30 -7.27 7.10
C PRO A 14 8.02 -7.95 5.93
N LYS A 15 8.51 -9.17 6.13
CA LYS A 15 9.23 -9.92 5.08
C LYS A 15 8.41 -11.06 4.49
N SER A 16 7.13 -11.18 4.85
CA SER A 16 6.28 -12.23 4.31
C SER A 16 5.95 -11.94 2.85
N LYS A 17 5.52 -12.98 2.12
CA LYS A 17 5.11 -12.81 0.73
C LYS A 17 3.90 -11.88 0.61
N LYS A 18 3.13 -11.75 1.69
CA LYS A 18 1.94 -10.89 1.71
C LYS A 18 2.24 -9.46 2.16
N ALA A 19 3.47 -9.16 2.58
CA ALA A 19 3.81 -7.83 3.07
C ALA A 19 3.55 -6.74 2.04
N PRO A 20 3.97 -6.89 0.76
CA PRO A 20 3.65 -5.86 -0.25
C PRO A 20 2.16 -5.67 -0.46
N ASP A 21 1.39 -6.76 -0.48
CA ASP A 21 -0.05 -6.70 -0.63
C ASP A 21 -0.70 -6.01 0.57
N ASN A 22 -0.24 -6.32 1.78
CA ASN A 22 -0.74 -5.69 3.00
C ASN A 22 -0.43 -4.19 3.01
N LEU A 23 0.76 -3.80 2.59
CA LEU A 23 1.13 -2.38 2.52
C LEU A 23 0.24 -1.64 1.52
N LEU A 24 -0.02 -2.24 0.37
CA LEU A 24 -0.92 -1.67 -0.63
C LEU A 24 -2.32 -1.49 -0.07
N LYS A 25 -2.85 -2.52 0.58
CA LYS A 25 -4.19 -2.45 1.18
C LYS A 25 -4.28 -1.37 2.25
N LEU A 26 -3.24 -1.26 3.07
CA LEU A 26 -3.17 -0.21 4.09
C LEU A 26 -3.21 1.17 3.44
N GLY A 27 -2.42 1.38 2.39
CA GLY A 27 -2.40 2.65 1.68
C GLY A 27 -3.77 3.01 1.10
N ILE A 28 -4.43 2.04 0.47
CA ILE A 28 -5.78 2.23 -0.07
C ILE A 28 -6.76 2.61 1.05
N THR A 29 -6.70 1.88 2.17
CA THR A 29 -7.57 2.13 3.30
C THR A 29 -7.36 3.54 3.86
N MET A 30 -6.11 3.98 3.96
CA MET A 30 -5.80 5.32 4.45
C MET A 30 -6.42 6.40 3.56
N VAL A 31 -6.34 6.22 2.24
CA VAL A 31 -6.98 7.17 1.30
C VAL A 31 -8.49 7.20 1.52
N GLN A 32 -9.10 6.03 1.70
CA GLN A 32 -10.53 5.92 1.93
C GLN A 32 -10.97 6.57 3.24
N LEU A 33 -10.10 6.57 4.26
CA LEU A 33 -10.37 7.18 5.54
C LEU A 33 -10.12 8.70 5.55
N GLY A 34 -9.76 9.27 4.42
CA GLY A 34 -9.49 10.70 4.31
C GLY A 34 -8.03 11.07 4.49
N GLU A 35 -7.15 10.10 4.75
CA GLU A 35 -5.70 10.32 4.88
C GLU A 35 -5.03 10.10 3.53
N LYS A 36 -5.43 10.90 2.54
CA LYS A 36 -4.98 10.71 1.16
C LYS A 36 -3.47 10.83 1.02
N ASP A 37 -2.87 11.83 1.64
CA ASP A 37 -1.42 12.04 1.52
C ASP A 37 -0.65 10.86 2.08
N GLN A 38 -1.04 10.35 3.24
CA GLN A 38 -0.43 9.18 3.85
C GLN A 38 -0.61 7.94 2.97
N GLY A 39 -1.83 7.70 2.52
CA GLY A 39 -2.12 6.57 1.65
C GLY A 39 -1.32 6.62 0.36
N CYS A 40 -1.26 7.79 -0.26
CA CYS A 40 -0.49 7.97 -1.50
C CYS A 40 1.00 7.71 -1.27
N LYS A 41 1.56 8.18 -0.16
CA LYS A 41 2.95 7.91 0.18
C LYS A 41 3.21 6.42 0.36
N MET A 42 2.30 5.72 1.02
CA MET A 42 2.42 4.27 1.22
C MET A 42 2.40 3.53 -0.10
N ILE A 43 1.46 3.88 -0.98
CA ILE A 43 1.34 3.23 -2.28
C ILE A 43 2.57 3.54 -3.15
N SER A 44 3.03 4.80 -3.18
CA SER A 44 4.23 5.15 -3.96
C SER A 44 5.48 4.49 -3.41
N GLY A 45 5.58 4.32 -2.09
CA GLY A 45 6.73 3.70 -1.45
C GLY A 45 6.80 2.20 -1.65
N LEU A 46 5.70 1.57 -2.04
CA LEU A 46 5.63 0.12 -2.21
C LEU A 46 6.71 -0.41 -3.14
N LYS A 47 6.88 0.22 -4.29
CA LYS A 47 7.86 -0.20 -5.29
C LYS A 47 9.28 -0.05 -4.78
N LYS A 48 9.54 0.97 -3.97
CA LYS A 48 10.86 1.20 -3.38
C LYS A 48 11.19 0.18 -2.30
N GLU A 49 10.22 -0.15 -1.44
CA GLU A 49 10.42 -1.09 -0.35
C GLU A 49 10.40 -2.54 -0.82
N TYR A 50 9.58 -2.84 -1.81
CA TYR A 50 9.40 -4.19 -2.32
C TYR A 50 9.55 -4.22 -3.83
N PRO A 51 10.77 -3.93 -4.35
CA PRO A 51 10.97 -3.91 -5.80
C PRO A 51 10.76 -5.27 -6.46
N LYS A 52 10.82 -6.34 -5.66
CA LYS A 52 10.59 -7.71 -6.16
C LYS A 52 9.18 -8.20 -5.94
N ALA A 53 8.26 -7.31 -5.54
CA ALA A 53 6.85 -7.68 -5.40
C ALA A 53 6.29 -8.17 -6.72
N SER A 54 5.23 -8.98 -6.67
CA SER A 54 4.62 -9.50 -7.89
C SER A 54 4.13 -8.35 -8.78
N LYS A 55 4.14 -8.60 -10.10
CA LYS A 55 3.67 -7.60 -11.06
C LYS A 55 2.23 -7.20 -10.78
N SER A 56 1.41 -8.16 -10.36
CA SER A 56 0.00 -7.89 -10.04
C SER A 56 -0.13 -6.82 -8.96
N VAL A 57 0.65 -6.94 -7.89
CA VAL A 57 0.63 -5.97 -6.79
C VAL A 57 1.14 -4.61 -7.27
N LEU A 58 2.25 -4.59 -8.01
CA LEU A 58 2.81 -3.33 -8.51
C LEU A 58 1.88 -2.63 -9.49
N GLN A 59 1.23 -3.39 -10.38
CA GLN A 59 0.27 -2.83 -11.31
C GLN A 59 -0.95 -2.27 -10.60
N LYS A 60 -1.43 -2.98 -9.58
CA LYS A 60 -2.55 -2.51 -8.78
C LYS A 60 -2.18 -1.22 -8.04
N ALA A 61 -0.96 -1.14 -7.53
CA ALA A 61 -0.49 0.08 -6.87
C ALA A 61 -0.50 1.27 -7.83
N GLN A 62 -0.01 1.09 -9.05
CA GLN A 62 -0.04 2.14 -10.07
C GLN A 62 -1.48 2.54 -10.42
N TYR A 63 -2.35 1.56 -10.57
CA TYR A 63 -3.76 1.81 -10.86
C TYR A 63 -4.40 2.66 -9.77
N GLU A 64 -4.17 2.29 -8.50
CA GLU A 64 -4.75 3.03 -7.38
C GLU A 64 -4.17 4.43 -7.26
N GLN A 65 -2.88 4.61 -7.56
CA GLN A 65 -2.28 5.94 -7.58
C GLN A 65 -2.97 6.86 -8.58
N LYS A 66 -3.26 6.35 -9.77
CA LYS A 66 -3.98 7.11 -10.79
C LYS A 66 -5.43 7.38 -10.36
N LYS A 67 -6.07 6.37 -9.81
CA LYS A 67 -7.46 6.47 -9.36
C LYS A 67 -7.61 7.54 -8.29
N PHE A 68 -6.69 7.59 -7.34
CA PHE A 68 -6.73 8.56 -6.24
C PHE A 68 -6.05 9.88 -6.60
N LYS A 69 -5.53 10.00 -7.81
CA LYS A 69 -4.81 11.21 -8.26
C LYS A 69 -3.64 11.55 -7.35
N CYS A 70 -2.90 10.52 -6.95
CA CYS A 70 -1.72 10.71 -6.12
C CYS A 70 -0.64 11.43 -6.91
N LYS A 71 0.02 12.38 -6.26
CA LYS A 71 1.21 13.00 -6.83
C LYS A 71 2.38 12.05 -6.62
N SER A 72 2.97 11.60 -7.70
CA SER A 72 4.12 10.69 -7.62
C SER A 72 5.42 11.46 -7.50
#